data_7a551e194e42dac50da5bbf2485738cd
#
_entry.id   7a551e194e42dac50da5bbf2485738cd
#
_cell.length_a   1.000
_cell.length_b   1.000
_cell.length_c   1.000
_cell.angle_alpha   90.00
_cell.angle_beta   90.00
_cell.angle_gamma   90.00
#
_symmetry.space_group_name_H-M   'P 1'
#
loop_
_entity.id
_entity.type
_entity.pdbx_description
1 polymer ?
#
loop_
_entity_poly.entity_id
_entity_poly.type
_entity_poly.pdbx_seq_one_letter_code
_entity_poly.pdbx_strand_id
1 'polypeptide(L)'
;VNPASLMKLVTTTAALDLLGPAFTWNTPVYVDGPIKDGVLQGNVYLRGQGDPRLVVERLWLLLRRLQAQGVARIQGDIVLDRSAFVLAPRDPASFDGEPLRPYNAAPDALLINFKSIVLGFVPDAAAKLAHVQLDPPMAGVSHTTSVPLVGGPCTDYRASLRADFQDAERIRLLGNYPASCGERAWPLAYADPSSHSRRAVAAMWQLVAGPQGLNGTVRDGTVPPDLRPLYQFESAPLGELIRDINKFSNNVMAQQLFLTLGLQQRGVGSFEASREVVLRWWRERLG
;
A
#
# COMPACT_ATOMS: atom_id res chain seq x y z
N VAL A 1 30.35 -2.47 -12.14
CA VAL A 1 29.56 -1.23 -12.05
C VAL A 1 28.18 -1.59 -11.52
N ASN A 2 27.69 -0.89 -10.46
CA ASN A 2 26.33 -1.06 -9.97
C ASN A 2 25.39 -0.23 -10.88
N PRO A 3 24.45 -0.85 -11.59
CA PRO A 3 23.54 -0.14 -12.50
C PRO A 3 22.45 0.66 -11.78
N ALA A 4 22.31 0.51 -10.47
CA ALA A 4 21.30 1.18 -9.64
C ALA A 4 19.89 1.11 -10.27
N SER A 5 19.18 2.23 -10.36
CA SER A 5 17.81 2.29 -10.89
C SER A 5 17.68 1.94 -12.39
N LEU A 6 18.77 1.85 -13.14
CA LEU A 6 18.72 1.37 -14.53
C LEU A 6 18.20 -0.07 -14.62
N MET A 7 18.35 -0.88 -13.56
CA MET A 7 17.76 -2.22 -13.48
C MET A 7 16.24 -2.24 -13.64
N LYS A 8 15.56 -1.14 -13.34
CA LYS A 8 14.11 -1.02 -13.55
C LYS A 8 13.73 -1.11 -15.04
N LEU A 9 14.61 -0.62 -15.93
CA LEU A 9 14.40 -0.74 -17.38
C LEU A 9 14.40 -2.20 -17.82
N VAL A 10 15.28 -3.04 -17.26
CA VAL A 10 15.28 -4.49 -17.54
C VAL A 10 13.96 -5.12 -17.10
N THR A 11 13.53 -4.84 -15.85
CA THR A 11 12.27 -5.38 -15.31
C THR A 11 11.07 -4.93 -16.12
N THR A 12 10.98 -3.64 -16.46
CA THR A 12 9.83 -3.08 -17.18
C THR A 12 9.78 -3.53 -18.64
N THR A 13 10.94 -3.68 -19.29
CA THR A 13 11.01 -4.20 -20.68
C THR A 13 10.62 -5.67 -20.72
N ALA A 14 11.16 -6.50 -19.80
CA ALA A 14 10.76 -7.90 -19.70
C ALA A 14 9.25 -8.05 -19.44
N ALA A 15 8.68 -7.20 -18.59
CA ALA A 15 7.25 -7.23 -18.30
C ALA A 15 6.40 -6.85 -19.52
N LEU A 16 6.80 -5.82 -20.27
CA LEU A 16 6.09 -5.44 -21.50
C LEU A 16 6.12 -6.57 -22.56
N ASP A 17 7.26 -7.23 -22.71
CA ASP A 17 7.41 -8.32 -23.69
C ASP A 17 6.64 -9.58 -23.26
N LEU A 18 6.67 -9.94 -21.98
CA LEU A 18 6.08 -11.19 -21.46
C LEU A 18 4.59 -11.09 -21.14
N LEU A 19 4.11 -9.92 -20.69
CA LEU A 19 2.72 -9.73 -20.25
C LEU A 19 1.91 -8.87 -21.21
N GLY A 20 2.56 -8.02 -21.99
CA GLY A 20 1.93 -7.02 -22.84
C GLY A 20 1.50 -5.74 -22.11
N PRO A 21 1.38 -4.61 -22.82
CA PRO A 21 1.06 -3.30 -22.21
C PRO A 21 -0.36 -3.22 -21.61
N ALA A 22 -1.28 -4.05 -22.08
CA ALA A 22 -2.67 -4.11 -21.63
C ALA A 22 -2.87 -5.02 -20.40
N PHE A 23 -1.82 -5.68 -19.91
CA PHE A 23 -1.93 -6.54 -18.72
C PHE A 23 -2.42 -5.73 -17.52
N THR A 24 -3.37 -6.29 -16.77
CA THR A 24 -3.91 -5.72 -15.53
C THR A 24 -3.81 -6.74 -14.40
N TRP A 25 -3.70 -6.24 -13.16
CA TRP A 25 -3.80 -7.06 -11.97
C TRP A 25 -5.24 -7.08 -11.49
N ASN A 26 -5.67 -8.22 -10.95
CA ASN A 26 -6.96 -8.35 -10.31
C ASN A 26 -6.76 -8.52 -8.80
N THR A 27 -7.60 -7.83 -8.01
CA THR A 27 -7.77 -8.09 -6.58
C THR A 27 -9.15 -8.71 -6.39
N PRO A 28 -9.25 -10.05 -6.41
CA PRO A 28 -10.54 -10.72 -6.21
C PRO A 28 -11.01 -10.58 -4.77
N VAL A 29 -12.31 -10.33 -4.62
CA VAL A 29 -13.01 -10.20 -3.35
C VAL A 29 -14.00 -11.35 -3.19
N TYR A 30 -13.96 -12.03 -2.05
CA TYR A 30 -14.80 -13.19 -1.77
C TYR A 30 -15.61 -12.96 -0.49
N VAL A 31 -16.71 -13.70 -0.36
CA VAL A 31 -17.52 -13.79 0.86
C VAL A 31 -17.86 -15.26 1.12
N ASP A 32 -17.90 -15.66 2.39
CA ASP A 32 -18.17 -17.07 2.80
C ASP A 32 -19.54 -17.25 3.47
N GLY A 33 -20.43 -16.27 3.35
CA GLY A 33 -21.76 -16.32 3.91
C GLY A 33 -22.80 -15.57 3.09
N PRO A 34 -24.10 -15.75 3.41
CA PRO A 34 -25.18 -15.04 2.73
C PRO A 34 -25.25 -13.58 3.17
N ILE A 35 -25.68 -12.73 2.24
CA ILE A 35 -26.01 -11.33 2.52
C ILE A 35 -27.53 -11.24 2.75
N LYS A 36 -27.93 -10.79 3.95
CA LYS A 36 -29.34 -10.60 4.33
C LYS A 36 -29.51 -9.22 4.95
N ASP A 37 -30.45 -8.45 4.43
CA ASP A 37 -30.78 -7.09 4.93
C ASP A 37 -29.53 -6.19 5.09
N GLY A 38 -28.63 -6.27 4.12
CA GLY A 38 -27.38 -5.49 4.13
C GLY A 38 -26.28 -6.04 5.03
N VAL A 39 -26.52 -7.18 5.70
CA VAL A 39 -25.54 -7.82 6.61
C VAL A 39 -24.98 -9.08 5.97
N LEU A 40 -23.68 -9.12 5.78
CA LEU A 40 -22.94 -10.35 5.44
C LEU A 40 -22.84 -11.23 6.69
N GLN A 41 -23.42 -12.42 6.65
CA GLN A 41 -23.37 -13.42 7.72
C GLN A 41 -22.11 -14.30 7.58
N GLY A 42 -20.96 -13.68 7.47
CA GLY A 42 -19.68 -14.34 7.21
C GLY A 42 -18.53 -13.36 7.10
N ASN A 43 -17.43 -13.82 6.49
CA ASN A 43 -16.21 -13.07 6.30
C ASN A 43 -16.12 -12.51 4.87
N VAL A 44 -15.34 -11.43 4.74
CA VAL A 44 -14.86 -10.92 3.46
C VAL A 44 -13.39 -11.30 3.31
N TYR A 45 -12.98 -11.73 2.12
CA TYR A 45 -11.59 -12.01 1.81
C TYR A 45 -11.12 -11.09 0.69
N LEU A 46 -9.98 -10.44 0.88
CA LEU A 46 -9.28 -9.65 -0.11
C LEU A 46 -8.01 -10.41 -0.50
N ARG A 47 -7.97 -10.95 -1.72
CA ARG A 47 -6.79 -11.68 -2.19
C ARG A 47 -5.89 -10.80 -3.04
N GLY A 48 -4.68 -10.56 -2.55
CA GLY A 48 -3.66 -9.86 -3.29
C GLY A 48 -3.03 -10.73 -4.38
N GLN A 49 -2.79 -10.12 -5.54
CA GLN A 49 -2.08 -10.74 -6.66
C GLN A 49 -0.97 -9.83 -7.20
N GLY A 50 -0.48 -8.94 -6.36
CA GLY A 50 0.67 -8.11 -6.67
C GLY A 50 0.36 -6.79 -7.36
N ASP A 51 -0.89 -6.28 -7.31
CA ASP A 51 -1.21 -4.93 -7.84
C ASP A 51 -0.21 -3.91 -7.26
N PRO A 52 0.61 -3.25 -8.10
CA PRO A 52 1.64 -2.34 -7.62
C PRO A 52 1.10 -0.98 -7.20
N ARG A 53 -0.21 -0.69 -7.43
CA ARG A 53 -0.80 0.63 -7.17
C ARG A 53 -2.22 0.54 -6.57
N LEU A 54 -2.42 -0.36 -5.60
CA LEU A 54 -3.64 -0.35 -4.80
C LEU A 54 -3.52 0.73 -3.70
N VAL A 55 -3.52 2.00 -4.15
CA VAL A 55 -3.46 3.19 -3.29
C VAL A 55 -4.79 3.45 -2.59
N VAL A 56 -4.83 4.40 -1.66
CA VAL A 56 -5.99 4.68 -0.79
C VAL A 56 -7.28 4.92 -1.58
N GLU A 57 -7.23 5.66 -2.68
CA GLU A 57 -8.39 5.96 -3.53
C GLU A 57 -8.94 4.67 -4.18
N ARG A 58 -8.05 3.80 -4.60
CA ARG A 58 -8.43 2.52 -5.21
C ARG A 58 -8.96 1.54 -4.17
N LEU A 59 -8.37 1.51 -2.97
CA LEU A 59 -8.90 0.74 -1.85
C LEU A 59 -10.31 1.22 -1.48
N TRP A 60 -10.53 2.53 -1.44
CA TRP A 60 -11.86 3.10 -1.21
C TRP A 60 -12.86 2.65 -2.27
N LEU A 61 -12.50 2.71 -3.56
CA LEU A 61 -13.35 2.23 -4.66
C LEU A 61 -13.65 0.72 -4.55
N LEU A 62 -12.65 -0.10 -4.19
CA LEU A 62 -12.81 -1.53 -3.96
C LEU A 62 -13.86 -1.77 -2.87
N LEU A 63 -13.73 -1.12 -1.72
CA LEU A 63 -14.64 -1.28 -0.59
C LEU A 63 -16.03 -0.69 -0.88
N ARG A 64 -16.13 0.43 -1.61
CA ARG A 64 -17.40 0.96 -2.11
C ARG A 64 -18.12 -0.01 -3.04
N ARG A 65 -17.37 -0.73 -3.90
CA ARG A 65 -17.95 -1.77 -4.75
C ARG A 65 -18.49 -2.94 -3.93
N LEU A 66 -17.79 -3.33 -2.84
CA LEU A 66 -18.31 -4.33 -1.89
C LEU A 66 -19.64 -3.88 -1.29
N GLN A 67 -19.73 -2.61 -0.87
CA GLN A 67 -20.98 -2.04 -0.36
C GLN A 67 -22.09 -2.05 -1.43
N ALA A 68 -21.76 -1.73 -2.68
CA ALA A 68 -22.71 -1.78 -3.80
C ALA A 68 -23.20 -3.21 -4.13
N GLN A 69 -22.48 -4.27 -3.69
CA GLN A 69 -22.98 -5.66 -3.72
C GLN A 69 -23.98 -5.98 -2.60
N GLY A 70 -24.39 -4.99 -1.83
CA GLY A 70 -25.36 -5.13 -0.74
C GLY A 70 -24.73 -5.37 0.65
N VAL A 71 -23.42 -5.26 0.80
CA VAL A 71 -22.72 -5.44 2.09
C VAL A 71 -22.61 -4.09 2.79
N ALA A 72 -23.56 -3.76 3.66
CA ALA A 72 -23.49 -2.58 4.54
C ALA A 72 -22.74 -2.88 5.85
N ARG A 73 -22.83 -4.12 6.33
CA ARG A 73 -22.18 -4.60 7.56
C ARG A 73 -21.64 -6.00 7.39
N ILE A 74 -20.48 -6.28 8.00
CA ILE A 74 -19.81 -7.58 8.03
C ILE A 74 -19.92 -8.13 9.44
N GLN A 75 -20.48 -9.35 9.59
CA GLN A 75 -20.62 -10.00 10.88
C GLN A 75 -19.32 -10.68 11.33
N GLY A 76 -18.57 -11.24 10.38
CA GLY A 76 -17.26 -11.86 10.59
C GLY A 76 -16.10 -10.88 10.39
N ASP A 77 -14.99 -11.42 9.87
CA ASP A 77 -13.72 -10.72 9.68
C ASP A 77 -13.57 -10.19 8.24
N ILE A 78 -12.65 -9.25 8.06
CA ILE A 78 -12.02 -9.00 6.76
C ILE A 78 -10.66 -9.70 6.77
N VAL A 79 -10.49 -10.68 5.88
CA VAL A 79 -9.29 -11.53 5.80
C VAL A 79 -8.44 -11.08 4.62
N LEU A 80 -7.17 -10.80 4.89
CA LEU A 80 -6.19 -10.35 3.89
C LEU A 80 -5.35 -11.55 3.45
N ASP A 81 -5.55 -12.01 2.22
CA ASP A 81 -4.80 -13.12 1.64
C ASP A 81 -3.62 -12.59 0.82
N ARG A 82 -2.41 -12.89 1.28
CA ARG A 82 -1.14 -12.49 0.68
C ARG A 82 -0.37 -13.67 0.10
N SER A 83 -1.00 -14.83 -0.03
CA SER A 83 -0.37 -16.11 -0.38
C SER A 83 0.23 -16.17 -1.79
N ALA A 84 -0.10 -15.22 -2.68
CA ALA A 84 0.44 -15.18 -4.03
C ALA A 84 1.96 -14.87 -4.08
N PHE A 85 2.51 -14.24 -3.03
CA PHE A 85 3.94 -13.99 -2.92
C PHE A 85 4.54 -14.78 -1.76
N VAL A 86 5.72 -15.38 -2.01
CA VAL A 86 6.54 -16.07 -1.00
C VAL A 86 7.79 -15.21 -0.79
N LEU A 87 7.80 -14.48 0.32
CA LEU A 87 8.83 -13.48 0.61
C LEU A 87 9.46 -13.75 1.98
N ALA A 88 10.79 -13.76 2.03
CA ALA A 88 11.51 -13.75 3.31
C ALA A 88 11.35 -12.39 4.00
N PRO A 89 11.35 -12.35 5.34
CA PRO A 89 11.42 -11.10 6.09
C PRO A 89 12.64 -10.28 5.65
N ARG A 90 12.45 -8.97 5.49
CA ARG A 90 13.51 -8.05 5.11
C ARG A 90 13.56 -6.88 6.10
N ASP A 91 14.77 -6.54 6.54
CA ASP A 91 15.00 -5.32 7.29
C ASP A 91 14.88 -4.10 6.35
N PRO A 92 13.97 -3.16 6.60
CA PRO A 92 13.83 -1.94 5.80
C PRO A 92 15.09 -1.06 5.82
N ALA A 93 15.92 -1.14 6.87
CA ALA A 93 17.18 -0.40 6.97
C ALA A 93 18.32 -0.98 6.12
N SER A 94 18.17 -2.21 5.58
CA SER A 94 19.26 -2.95 4.92
C SER A 94 19.86 -2.29 3.68
N PHE A 95 19.14 -1.36 3.05
CA PHE A 95 19.61 -0.71 1.82
C PHE A 95 20.48 0.53 2.08
N ASP A 96 20.06 1.42 2.96
CA ASP A 96 20.71 2.72 3.20
C ASP A 96 20.63 3.20 4.65
N GLY A 97 20.17 2.37 5.57
CA GLY A 97 20.00 2.72 6.98
C GLY A 97 18.78 3.57 7.30
N GLU A 98 17.88 3.83 6.31
CA GLU A 98 16.74 4.73 6.42
C GLU A 98 15.40 3.96 6.37
N PRO A 99 14.98 3.26 7.45
CA PRO A 99 13.83 2.35 7.44
C PRO A 99 12.49 3.04 7.15
N LEU A 100 12.38 4.33 7.43
CA LEU A 100 11.15 5.11 7.22
C LEU A 100 11.04 5.76 5.83
N ARG A 101 12.00 5.51 4.95
CA ARG A 101 11.88 5.97 3.55
C ARG A 101 10.90 5.09 2.78
N PRO A 102 9.89 5.67 2.10
CA PRO A 102 8.87 4.89 1.37
C PRO A 102 9.46 3.91 0.34
N TYR A 103 10.60 4.23 -0.27
CA TYR A 103 11.25 3.37 -1.26
C TYR A 103 11.92 2.13 -0.66
N ASN A 104 12.03 2.05 0.68
CA ASN A 104 12.54 0.88 1.42
C ASN A 104 11.43 -0.08 1.88
N ALA A 105 10.16 0.28 1.68
CA ALA A 105 9.05 -0.62 2.00
C ALA A 105 9.16 -1.92 1.21
N ALA A 106 8.90 -3.04 1.87
CA ALA A 106 8.93 -4.36 1.24
C ALA A 106 7.69 -4.58 0.36
N PRO A 107 7.84 -5.29 -0.79
CA PRO A 107 6.71 -5.69 -1.62
C PRO A 107 5.75 -6.62 -0.85
N ASP A 108 4.53 -6.76 -1.38
CA ASP A 108 3.48 -7.57 -0.77
C ASP A 108 2.47 -8.00 -1.83
N ALA A 109 1.95 -9.24 -1.77
CA ALA A 109 0.93 -9.66 -2.71
C ALA A 109 -0.32 -8.77 -2.64
N LEU A 110 -0.68 -8.28 -1.44
CA LEU A 110 -1.71 -7.27 -1.20
C LEU A 110 -1.08 -5.96 -0.71
N LEU A 111 -0.35 -5.30 -1.60
CA LEU A 111 0.33 -4.04 -1.33
C LEU A 111 -0.69 -2.90 -1.25
N ILE A 112 -0.99 -2.43 -0.05
CA ILE A 112 -1.87 -1.28 0.16
C ILE A 112 -1.02 -0.03 0.38
N ASN A 113 -1.30 1.02 -0.42
CA ASN A 113 -0.69 2.35 -0.31
C ASN A 113 0.84 2.33 -0.11
N PHE A 114 1.54 1.42 -0.81
CA PHE A 114 3.01 1.24 -0.72
C PHE A 114 3.52 0.96 0.71
N LYS A 115 2.67 0.46 1.63
CA LYS A 115 2.95 0.37 3.08
C LYS A 115 3.44 1.69 3.68
N SER A 116 2.93 2.78 3.15
CA SER A 116 3.35 4.14 3.50
C SER A 116 2.17 4.96 4.02
N ILE A 117 2.50 5.95 4.84
CA ILE A 117 1.61 6.99 5.33
C ILE A 117 2.13 8.35 4.86
N VAL A 118 1.25 9.33 4.82
CA VAL A 118 1.60 10.73 4.54
C VAL A 118 1.11 11.58 5.70
N LEU A 119 2.02 12.37 6.30
CA LEU A 119 1.65 13.45 7.20
C LEU A 119 1.49 14.73 6.38
N GLY A 120 0.27 15.21 6.27
CA GLY A 120 -0.06 16.49 5.64
C GLY A 120 -0.03 17.61 6.67
N PHE A 121 0.55 18.76 6.31
CA PHE A 121 0.63 19.96 7.16
C PHE A 121 -0.07 21.11 6.46
N VAL A 122 -1.12 21.65 7.10
CA VAL A 122 -1.92 22.77 6.58
C VAL A 122 -1.85 23.90 7.59
N PRO A 123 -1.09 24.98 7.30
CA PRO A 123 -0.98 26.13 8.18
C PRO A 123 -2.30 26.89 8.33
N ASP A 124 -2.67 27.20 9.57
CA ASP A 124 -3.75 28.12 9.94
C ASP A 124 -3.14 29.31 10.69
N ALA A 125 -2.99 30.42 9.99
CA ALA A 125 -2.37 31.64 10.54
C ALA A 125 -3.24 32.28 11.64
N ALA A 126 -4.56 32.15 11.56
CA ALA A 126 -5.49 32.72 12.55
C ALA A 126 -5.41 31.94 13.87
N ALA A 127 -5.36 30.61 13.79
CA ALA A 127 -5.20 29.75 14.96
C ALA A 127 -3.73 29.64 15.43
N LYS A 128 -2.76 30.17 14.70
CA LYS A 128 -1.31 30.10 14.96
C LYS A 128 -0.79 28.66 15.10
N LEU A 129 -1.36 27.76 14.32
CA LEU A 129 -0.97 26.33 14.29
C LEU A 129 -1.00 25.79 12.85
N ALA A 130 -0.33 24.66 12.63
CA ALA A 130 -0.53 23.85 11.43
C ALA A 130 -1.34 22.61 11.81
N HIS A 131 -2.43 22.36 11.11
CA HIS A 131 -3.17 21.12 11.21
C HIS A 131 -2.34 19.98 10.62
N VAL A 132 -2.36 18.83 11.28
CA VAL A 132 -1.66 17.63 10.83
C VAL A 132 -2.69 16.57 10.46
N GLN A 133 -2.59 16.07 9.25
CA GLN A 133 -3.44 15.01 8.70
C GLN A 133 -2.62 13.75 8.51
N LEU A 134 -3.23 12.59 8.74
CA LEU A 134 -2.64 11.27 8.50
C LEU A 134 -3.40 10.58 7.37
N ASP A 135 -2.73 10.25 6.27
CA ASP A 135 -3.31 9.57 5.12
C ASP A 135 -2.45 8.36 4.67
N PRO A 136 -3.05 7.16 4.45
CA PRO A 136 -4.44 6.81 4.75
C PRO A 136 -4.73 6.86 6.26
N PRO A 137 -6.00 6.94 6.66
CA PRO A 137 -6.37 6.75 8.05
C PRO A 137 -5.97 5.34 8.50
N MET A 138 -5.52 5.22 9.75
CA MET A 138 -4.98 3.98 10.29
C MET A 138 -5.73 3.62 11.59
N ALA A 139 -6.45 2.51 11.59
CA ALA A 139 -7.20 2.07 12.77
C ALA A 139 -6.27 1.79 13.95
N GLY A 140 -6.63 2.33 15.13
CA GLY A 140 -5.85 2.20 16.35
C GLY A 140 -4.56 3.03 16.38
N VAL A 141 -4.36 3.95 15.42
CA VAL A 141 -3.21 4.86 15.41
C VAL A 141 -3.66 6.25 15.79
N SER A 142 -3.03 6.82 16.81
CA SER A 142 -3.17 8.21 17.20
C SER A 142 -2.00 9.04 16.65
N HIS A 143 -2.26 10.29 16.31
CA HIS A 143 -1.20 11.21 15.89
C HIS A 143 -1.42 12.61 16.45
N THR A 144 -0.35 13.40 16.51
CA THR A 144 -0.45 14.83 16.80
C THR A 144 -1.26 15.51 15.71
N THR A 145 -2.40 16.10 16.04
CA THR A 145 -3.34 16.70 15.07
C THR A 145 -3.04 18.15 14.73
N SER A 146 -2.16 18.79 15.50
CA SER A 146 -1.70 20.16 15.26
C SER A 146 -0.35 20.43 15.90
N VAL A 147 0.43 21.34 15.30
CA VAL A 147 1.71 21.83 15.84
C VAL A 147 1.73 23.36 15.79
N PRO A 148 2.40 24.04 16.75
CA PRO A 148 2.49 25.50 16.73
C PRO A 148 3.18 26.03 15.49
N LEU A 149 2.68 27.15 14.92
CA LEU A 149 3.37 27.88 13.86
C LEU A 149 4.46 28.80 14.46
N VAL A 150 5.59 28.83 13.76
CA VAL A 150 6.69 29.76 14.05
C VAL A 150 7.06 30.57 12.81
N GLY A 151 7.63 31.77 13.03
CA GLY A 151 8.25 32.58 11.98
C GLY A 151 9.59 31.98 11.53
N GLY A 152 10.15 32.56 10.48
CA GLY A 152 11.45 32.18 9.95
C GLY A 152 11.39 31.51 8.59
N PRO A 153 12.53 31.22 7.96
CA PRO A 153 12.59 30.61 6.62
C PRO A 153 12.20 29.14 6.68
N CYS A 154 11.60 28.64 5.57
CA CYS A 154 11.34 27.23 5.38
C CYS A 154 12.62 26.51 4.96
N THR A 155 13.39 26.04 5.92
CA THR A 155 14.61 25.26 5.69
C THR A 155 14.28 23.75 5.80
N ASP A 156 14.68 23.10 6.89
CA ASP A 156 14.33 21.72 7.19
C ASP A 156 13.15 21.67 8.19
N TYR A 157 11.92 21.74 7.64
CA TYR A 157 10.72 21.67 8.48
C TYR A 157 10.57 20.31 9.20
N ARG A 158 11.13 19.24 8.64
CA ARG A 158 11.05 17.90 9.23
C ARG A 158 11.87 17.82 10.50
N ALA A 159 13.09 18.37 10.48
CA ALA A 159 13.89 18.47 11.70
C ALA A 159 13.22 19.35 12.77
N SER A 160 12.57 20.45 12.34
CA SER A 160 11.85 21.34 13.25
C SER A 160 10.66 20.68 13.96
N LEU A 161 10.02 19.67 13.34
CA LEU A 161 8.88 18.95 13.90
C LEU A 161 9.26 17.99 15.04
N ARG A 162 10.53 17.57 15.16
CA ARG A 162 11.01 16.60 16.16
C ARG A 162 10.07 15.39 16.25
N ALA A 163 9.86 14.72 15.12
CA ALA A 163 8.95 13.59 15.02
C ALA A 163 9.47 12.36 15.78
N ASP A 164 8.57 11.72 16.51
CA ASP A 164 8.81 10.45 17.20
C ASP A 164 7.91 9.36 16.57
N PHE A 165 8.56 8.37 15.96
CA PHE A 165 7.94 7.22 15.29
C PHE A 165 8.27 5.89 15.98
N GLN A 166 8.81 5.91 17.22
CA GLN A 166 9.19 4.69 17.93
C GLN A 166 7.99 3.79 18.24
N ASP A 167 6.85 4.42 18.54
CA ASP A 167 5.58 3.75 18.75
C ASP A 167 4.74 3.86 17.48
N ALA A 168 4.57 2.74 16.78
CA ALA A 168 3.78 2.70 15.54
C ALA A 168 2.30 3.07 15.74
N GLU A 169 1.77 2.95 16.96
CA GLU A 169 0.39 3.31 17.29
C GLU A 169 0.26 4.78 17.75
N ARG A 170 1.38 5.48 17.91
CA ARG A 170 1.39 6.84 18.42
C ARG A 170 2.44 7.72 17.74
N ILE A 171 2.06 8.40 16.70
CA ILE A 171 2.93 9.33 15.96
C ILE A 171 2.93 10.68 16.68
N ARG A 172 4.08 11.11 17.21
CA ARG A 172 4.20 12.37 17.93
C ARG A 172 5.07 13.36 17.16
N LEU A 173 4.61 14.62 17.16
CA LEU A 173 5.36 15.77 16.69
C LEU A 173 5.53 16.71 17.87
N LEU A 174 6.77 16.85 18.35
CA LEU A 174 7.10 17.56 19.60
C LEU A 174 7.64 18.98 19.36
N GLY A 175 7.77 19.35 18.10
CA GLY A 175 8.35 20.62 17.68
C GLY A 175 7.34 21.61 17.11
N ASN A 176 7.82 22.45 16.20
CA ASN A 176 7.07 23.55 15.61
C ASN A 176 7.11 23.43 14.07
N TYR A 177 6.21 24.17 13.40
CA TYR A 177 6.13 24.20 11.94
C TYR A 177 6.37 25.63 11.42
N PRO A 178 7.35 25.88 10.53
CA PRO A 178 7.57 27.21 9.96
C PRO A 178 6.42 27.63 9.04
N ALA A 179 5.75 28.76 9.35
CA ALA A 179 4.61 29.24 8.56
C ALA A 179 4.95 29.49 7.09
N SER A 180 6.18 29.87 6.80
CA SER A 180 6.69 30.11 5.43
C SER A 180 6.78 28.86 4.57
N CYS A 181 6.68 27.67 5.16
CA CYS A 181 6.66 26.42 4.40
C CYS A 181 5.37 26.23 3.59
N GLY A 182 4.27 26.91 3.99
CA GLY A 182 2.96 26.67 3.37
C GLY A 182 2.48 25.24 3.61
N GLU A 183 1.61 24.76 2.75
CA GLU A 183 1.17 23.36 2.79
C GLU A 183 2.28 22.41 2.36
N ARG A 184 2.48 21.32 3.11
CA ARG A 184 3.49 20.29 2.82
C ARG A 184 2.94 18.90 3.12
N ALA A 185 3.49 17.93 2.38
CA ALA A 185 3.27 16.51 2.62
C ALA A 185 4.60 15.82 2.96
N TRP A 186 4.58 14.96 3.96
CA TRP A 186 5.72 14.15 4.37
C TRP A 186 5.39 12.67 4.25
N PRO A 187 5.74 12.02 3.12
CA PRO A 187 5.55 10.58 2.97
C PRO A 187 6.59 9.81 3.79
N LEU A 188 6.12 8.76 4.47
CA LEU A 188 6.90 7.87 5.33
C LEU A 188 6.49 6.43 5.10
N ALA A 189 7.43 5.48 5.12
CA ALA A 189 7.09 4.08 5.35
C ALA A 189 6.53 3.94 6.77
N TYR A 190 5.47 3.13 6.92
CA TYR A 190 4.90 2.92 8.25
C TYR A 190 5.84 2.11 9.14
N ALA A 191 6.02 2.53 10.38
CA ALA A 191 7.02 1.97 11.29
C ALA A 191 6.79 0.48 11.62
N ASP A 192 5.52 0.00 11.59
CA ASP A 192 5.17 -1.42 11.67
C ASP A 192 4.55 -1.92 10.35
N PRO A 193 5.37 -2.30 9.35
CA PRO A 193 4.88 -2.76 8.05
C PRO A 193 3.96 -3.98 8.12
N SER A 194 4.05 -4.76 9.20
CA SER A 194 3.26 -5.98 9.39
C SER A 194 1.79 -5.69 9.66
N SER A 195 1.48 -4.61 10.38
CA SER A 195 0.11 -4.20 10.69
C SER A 195 -0.49 -3.18 9.72
N HIS A 196 0.33 -2.54 8.86
CA HIS A 196 -0.11 -1.45 7.98
C HIS A 196 -1.40 -1.76 7.22
N SER A 197 -1.42 -2.86 6.45
CA SER A 197 -2.57 -3.19 5.60
C SER A 197 -3.84 -3.47 6.42
N ARG A 198 -3.71 -4.16 7.57
CA ARG A 198 -4.84 -4.40 8.46
C ARG A 198 -5.43 -3.11 9.01
N ARG A 199 -4.58 -2.19 9.47
CA ARG A 199 -4.99 -0.89 10.01
C ARG A 199 -5.62 0.00 8.94
N ALA A 200 -5.02 0.06 7.75
CA ALA A 200 -5.53 0.85 6.63
C ALA A 200 -6.90 0.32 6.14
N VAL A 201 -7.05 -1.00 5.98
CA VAL A 201 -8.32 -1.59 5.56
C VAL A 201 -9.41 -1.39 6.61
N ALA A 202 -9.09 -1.58 7.90
CA ALA A 202 -10.05 -1.38 8.98
C ALA A 202 -10.56 0.07 9.04
N ALA A 203 -9.65 1.05 9.00
CA ALA A 203 -10.03 2.45 8.99
C ALA A 203 -10.81 2.85 7.73
N MET A 204 -10.39 2.35 6.57
CA MET A 204 -11.06 2.64 5.31
C MET A 204 -12.46 2.00 5.26
N TRP A 205 -12.64 0.78 5.77
CA TRP A 205 -13.97 0.18 5.88
C TRP A 205 -14.86 0.95 6.84
N GLN A 206 -14.33 1.44 7.96
CA GLN A 206 -15.06 2.30 8.89
C GLN A 206 -15.50 3.62 8.23
N LEU A 207 -14.70 4.21 7.35
CA LEU A 207 -15.11 5.39 6.56
C LEU A 207 -16.23 5.07 5.56
N VAL A 208 -16.21 3.88 4.96
CA VAL A 208 -17.20 3.46 3.97
C VAL A 208 -18.51 3.02 4.61
N ALA A 209 -18.46 2.21 5.66
CA ALA A 209 -19.60 1.51 6.24
C ALA A 209 -20.02 2.05 7.63
N GLY A 210 -19.29 3.04 8.14
CA GLY A 210 -19.50 3.58 9.49
C GLY A 210 -18.86 2.73 10.60
N PRO A 211 -18.90 3.21 11.86
CA PRO A 211 -18.19 2.59 12.98
C PRO A 211 -18.70 1.19 13.35
N GLN A 212 -19.94 0.86 12.99
CA GLN A 212 -20.55 -0.45 13.24
C GLN A 212 -20.54 -1.35 12.00
N GLY A 213 -19.80 -0.98 10.96
CA GLY A 213 -19.73 -1.71 9.68
C GLY A 213 -19.01 -3.07 9.77
N LEU A 214 -18.22 -3.31 10.82
CA LEU A 214 -17.48 -4.55 11.04
C LEU A 214 -17.63 -5.00 12.49
N ASN A 215 -18.15 -6.22 12.71
CA ASN A 215 -18.23 -6.81 14.05
C ASN A 215 -16.96 -7.59 14.43
N GLY A 216 -16.31 -8.23 13.45
CA GLY A 216 -15.03 -8.90 13.62
C GLY A 216 -13.84 -7.98 13.54
N THR A 217 -12.73 -8.51 13.04
CA THR A 217 -11.46 -7.80 12.90
C THR A 217 -10.93 -7.87 11.47
N VAL A 218 -9.93 -7.06 11.16
CA VAL A 218 -9.12 -7.25 9.94
C VAL A 218 -7.88 -8.05 10.30
N ARG A 219 -7.71 -9.21 9.66
CA ARG A 219 -6.60 -10.14 9.95
C ARG A 219 -6.01 -10.75 8.69
N ASP A 220 -4.82 -11.29 8.79
CA ASP A 220 -4.21 -12.09 7.74
C ASP A 220 -4.82 -13.50 7.71
N GLY A 221 -4.85 -14.11 6.52
CA GLY A 221 -5.35 -15.47 6.30
C GLY A 221 -5.37 -15.81 4.82
N THR A 222 -5.98 -16.94 4.48
CA THR A 222 -6.10 -17.40 3.09
C THR A 222 -7.56 -17.58 2.71
N VAL A 223 -7.86 -17.37 1.43
CA VAL A 223 -9.19 -17.65 0.86
C VAL A 223 -9.41 -19.16 0.88
N PRO A 224 -10.56 -19.67 1.38
CA PRO A 224 -10.93 -21.06 1.22
C PRO A 224 -10.96 -21.49 -0.24
N PRO A 225 -10.46 -22.70 -0.59
CA PRO A 225 -10.22 -23.08 -1.98
C PRO A 225 -11.49 -23.14 -2.85
N ASP A 226 -12.64 -23.44 -2.24
CA ASP A 226 -13.90 -23.64 -2.96
C ASP A 226 -14.72 -22.35 -3.14
N LEU A 227 -14.26 -21.21 -2.59
CA LEU A 227 -14.96 -19.96 -2.75
C LEU A 227 -14.77 -19.38 -4.16
N ARG A 228 -15.86 -18.86 -4.72
CA ARG A 228 -15.83 -18.06 -5.95
C ARG A 228 -15.79 -16.57 -5.62
N PRO A 229 -15.04 -15.77 -6.39
CA PRO A 229 -15.04 -14.34 -6.19
C PRO A 229 -16.44 -13.74 -6.36
N LEU A 230 -16.83 -12.89 -5.42
CA LEU A 230 -18.02 -12.04 -5.55
C LEU A 230 -17.82 -11.04 -6.70
N TYR A 231 -16.62 -10.47 -6.80
CA TYR A 231 -16.17 -9.67 -7.93
C TYR A 231 -14.63 -9.60 -7.97
N GLN A 232 -14.12 -9.12 -9.10
CA GLN A 232 -12.71 -8.81 -9.29
C GLN A 232 -12.54 -7.29 -9.41
N PHE A 233 -11.56 -6.74 -8.73
CA PHE A 233 -11.20 -5.32 -8.79
C PHE A 233 -9.92 -5.16 -9.60
N GLU A 234 -10.05 -4.56 -10.77
CA GLU A 234 -8.99 -4.48 -11.77
C GLU A 234 -8.13 -3.22 -11.58
N SER A 235 -6.81 -3.35 -11.76
CA SER A 235 -5.85 -2.23 -11.73
C SER A 235 -5.89 -1.39 -13.01
N ALA A 236 -5.10 -0.31 -13.04
CA ALA A 236 -4.68 0.31 -14.29
C ALA A 236 -3.79 -0.65 -15.11
N PRO A 237 -3.71 -0.50 -16.44
CA PRO A 237 -2.90 -1.37 -17.28
C PRO A 237 -1.39 -1.15 -17.06
N LEU A 238 -0.60 -2.21 -17.33
CA LEU A 238 0.85 -2.23 -17.15
C LEU A 238 1.54 -1.04 -17.83
N GLY A 239 1.10 -0.65 -19.03
CA GLY A 239 1.69 0.47 -19.77
C GLY A 239 1.65 1.79 -19.00
N GLU A 240 0.58 2.07 -18.26
CA GLU A 240 0.48 3.25 -17.40
C GLU A 240 1.39 3.14 -16.17
N LEU A 241 1.43 1.95 -15.55
CA LEU A 241 2.20 1.72 -14.33
C LEU A 241 3.70 1.78 -14.57
N ILE A 242 4.17 1.31 -15.73
CA ILE A 242 5.58 1.43 -16.13
C ILE A 242 6.04 2.88 -16.21
N ARG A 243 5.18 3.77 -16.71
CA ARG A 243 5.49 5.21 -16.71
C ARG A 243 5.82 5.72 -15.31
N ASP A 244 5.01 5.35 -14.32
CA ASP A 244 5.21 5.77 -12.94
C ASP A 244 6.47 5.11 -12.33
N ILE A 245 6.69 3.82 -12.60
CA ILE A 245 7.87 3.08 -12.14
C ILE A 245 9.14 3.77 -12.62
N ASN A 246 9.23 4.09 -13.92
CA ASN A 246 10.45 4.62 -14.53
C ASN A 246 10.62 6.11 -14.25
N LYS A 247 9.56 6.91 -14.35
CA LYS A 247 9.61 8.37 -14.15
C LYS A 247 9.97 8.75 -12.71
N PHE A 248 9.36 8.07 -11.73
CA PHE A 248 9.57 8.36 -10.31
C PHE A 248 10.58 7.42 -9.66
N SER A 249 11.17 6.51 -10.45
CA SER A 249 12.12 5.50 -9.94
C SER A 249 11.58 4.72 -8.74
N ASN A 250 10.29 4.36 -8.75
CA ASN A 250 9.62 3.74 -7.62
C ASN A 250 10.12 2.29 -7.41
N ASN A 251 10.86 2.07 -6.32
CA ASN A 251 11.45 0.78 -5.99
C ASN A 251 10.40 -0.28 -5.66
N VAL A 252 9.37 0.11 -4.91
CA VAL A 252 8.33 -0.82 -4.43
C VAL A 252 7.52 -1.33 -5.61
N MET A 253 7.07 -0.44 -6.50
CA MET A 253 6.35 -0.84 -7.72
C MET A 253 7.22 -1.71 -8.64
N ALA A 254 8.51 -1.40 -8.76
CA ALA A 254 9.42 -2.22 -9.57
C ALA A 254 9.59 -3.63 -9.01
N GLN A 255 9.67 -3.78 -7.68
CA GLN A 255 9.72 -5.09 -7.02
C GLN A 255 8.39 -5.85 -7.18
N GLN A 256 7.24 -5.17 -7.08
CA GLN A 256 5.92 -5.76 -7.35
C GLN A 256 5.85 -6.32 -8.77
N LEU A 257 6.28 -5.53 -9.75
CA LEU A 257 6.31 -5.95 -11.15
C LEU A 257 7.25 -7.15 -11.37
N PHE A 258 8.43 -7.12 -10.75
CA PHE A 258 9.39 -8.23 -10.81
C PHE A 258 8.78 -9.52 -10.24
N LEU A 259 8.12 -9.45 -9.07
CA LEU A 259 7.46 -10.60 -8.44
C LEU A 259 6.24 -11.08 -9.25
N THR A 260 5.54 -10.17 -9.93
CA THR A 260 4.47 -10.52 -10.85
C THR A 260 4.97 -11.39 -12.01
N LEU A 261 6.17 -11.13 -12.54
CA LEU A 261 6.75 -11.97 -13.58
C LEU A 261 6.93 -13.43 -13.12
N GLY A 262 7.44 -13.62 -11.88
CA GLY A 262 7.52 -14.96 -11.29
C GLY A 262 6.14 -15.59 -11.11
N LEU A 263 5.19 -14.84 -10.58
CA LEU A 263 3.83 -15.32 -10.36
C LEU A 263 3.14 -15.75 -11.67
N GLN A 264 3.21 -14.93 -12.71
CA GLN A 264 2.54 -15.20 -13.99
C GLN A 264 3.22 -16.31 -14.81
N GLN A 265 4.53 -16.42 -14.74
CA GLN A 265 5.30 -17.37 -15.58
C GLN A 265 5.65 -18.69 -14.87
N ARG A 266 5.59 -18.72 -13.53
CA ARG A 266 6.00 -19.88 -12.72
C ARG A 266 4.97 -20.27 -11.64
N GLY A 267 3.86 -19.52 -11.51
CA GLY A 267 2.83 -19.76 -10.51
C GLY A 267 3.19 -19.34 -9.08
N VAL A 268 4.37 -18.75 -8.86
CA VAL A 268 4.82 -18.28 -7.56
C VAL A 268 5.53 -16.93 -7.66
N GLY A 269 5.09 -15.95 -6.87
CA GLY A 269 5.73 -14.65 -6.78
C GLY A 269 6.87 -14.69 -5.75
N SER A 270 8.05 -15.15 -6.14
CA SER A 270 9.27 -15.10 -5.33
C SER A 270 10.41 -14.43 -6.10
N PHE A 271 11.43 -13.94 -5.38
CA PHE A 271 12.59 -13.32 -6.02
C PHE A 271 13.36 -14.33 -6.88
N GLU A 272 13.44 -15.59 -6.46
CA GLU A 272 14.12 -16.69 -7.17
C GLU A 272 13.39 -16.99 -8.48
N ALA A 273 12.08 -17.25 -8.44
CA ALA A 273 11.28 -17.53 -9.63
C ALA A 273 11.30 -16.36 -10.62
N SER A 274 11.20 -15.13 -10.11
CA SER A 274 11.24 -13.92 -10.94
C SER A 274 12.61 -13.72 -11.60
N ARG A 275 13.69 -14.00 -10.88
CA ARG A 275 15.05 -13.94 -11.40
C ARG A 275 15.25 -14.96 -12.55
N GLU A 276 14.77 -16.19 -12.38
CA GLU A 276 14.84 -17.21 -13.42
C GLU A 276 14.09 -16.77 -14.70
N VAL A 277 12.90 -16.19 -14.52
CA VAL A 277 12.09 -15.68 -15.63
C VAL A 277 12.83 -14.58 -16.39
N VAL A 278 13.35 -13.57 -15.68
CA VAL A 278 14.06 -12.45 -16.32
C VAL A 278 15.37 -12.91 -16.98
N LEU A 279 16.13 -13.82 -16.35
CA LEU A 279 17.36 -14.35 -16.93
C LEU A 279 17.10 -15.20 -18.19
N ARG A 280 16.01 -15.98 -18.20
CA ARG A 280 15.60 -16.72 -19.41
C ARG A 280 15.21 -15.76 -20.51
N TRP A 281 14.33 -14.78 -20.22
CA TRP A 281 13.92 -13.75 -21.16
C TRP A 281 15.13 -13.00 -21.75
N TRP A 282 16.11 -12.64 -20.90
CA TRP A 282 17.34 -11.96 -21.35
C TRP A 282 18.12 -12.78 -22.38
N ARG A 283 18.34 -14.07 -22.10
CA ARG A 283 19.05 -14.97 -23.04
C ARG A 283 18.31 -15.18 -24.36
N GLU A 284 16.99 -15.25 -24.31
CA GLU A 284 16.15 -15.48 -25.50
C GLU A 284 16.00 -14.24 -26.39
N ARG A 285 16.07 -13.05 -25.81
CA ARG A 285 15.78 -11.79 -26.51
C ARG A 285 17.01 -10.94 -26.80
N LEU A 286 18.03 -11.02 -25.97
CA LEU A 286 19.19 -10.12 -26.04
C LEU A 286 20.53 -10.87 -26.27
N GLY A 287 20.56 -12.18 -26.16
CA GLY A 287 21.74 -13.02 -26.42
C GLY A 287 22.50 -13.36 -25.16
#